data_58ac0d003f9cf0beb8ba2d5cd26b2996
#
_entry.id   58ac0d003f9cf0beb8ba2d5cd26b2996
#
_cell.length_a   1.000
_cell.length_b   1.000
_cell.length_c   1.000
_cell.angle_alpha   90.00
_cell.angle_beta   90.00
_cell.angle_gamma   90.00
#
_symmetry.space_group_name_H-M   'P 1'
#
loop_
_entity.id
_entity.type
_entity.pdbx_description
1 polymer ?
#
loop_
_entity_poly.entity_id
_entity_poly.type
_entity_poly.pdbx_seq_one_letter_code
_entity_poly.pdbx_strand_id
1 'polypeptide(L)'
;MKVLYTSDLHGEIHLYQELLSLTVSPSSEIIIIGGDLFPSFPPTKRYEDMVPNQKTFIDQFLSPFFKRMLETTSVQQIFLIPGNWDLGYPYLFKEPTERIIDLNQRSYRLKNGYELIGYPFVPPTPFRPKDYEKMDDREAPWP
;
A
#
# COMPACT_ATOMS: atom_id res chain seq x y z
N MET A 1 10.74 -3.07 19.28
CA MET A 1 9.92 -2.80 18.09
C MET A 1 10.61 -3.41 16.88
N LYS A 2 9.95 -4.34 16.19
CA LYS A 2 10.42 -4.93 14.94
C LYS A 2 9.50 -4.45 13.81
N VAL A 3 10.10 -4.03 12.71
CA VAL A 3 9.41 -3.54 11.52
C VAL A 3 9.70 -4.50 10.36
N LEU A 4 8.68 -4.93 9.66
CA LEU A 4 8.79 -5.63 8.38
C LEU A 4 8.36 -4.67 7.28
N TYR A 5 9.23 -4.48 6.28
CA TYR A 5 8.95 -3.66 5.11
C TYR A 5 8.82 -4.55 3.87
N THR A 6 7.85 -4.23 3.03
CA THR A 6 7.68 -4.82 1.69
C THR A 6 7.11 -3.79 0.72
N SER A 7 7.20 -4.05 -0.58
CA SER A 7 6.59 -3.28 -1.66
C SER A 7 6.29 -4.18 -2.85
N ASP A 8 5.64 -3.66 -3.88
CA ASP A 8 5.48 -4.31 -5.18
C ASP A 8 4.77 -5.68 -5.12
N LEU A 9 3.74 -5.78 -4.29
CA LEU A 9 2.95 -7.01 -4.13
C LEU A 9 2.00 -7.27 -5.31
N HIS A 10 1.60 -6.23 -6.05
CA HIS A 10 0.82 -6.28 -7.29
C HIS A 10 -0.41 -7.21 -7.24
N GLY A 11 -1.04 -7.35 -6.06
CA GLY A 11 -2.20 -8.22 -5.87
C GLY A 11 -1.90 -9.72 -5.94
N GLU A 12 -0.62 -10.11 -5.93
CA GLU A 12 -0.20 -11.52 -5.97
C GLU A 12 -0.45 -12.20 -4.61
N ILE A 13 -1.52 -12.98 -4.53
CA ILE A 13 -2.00 -13.60 -3.28
C ILE A 13 -0.90 -14.38 -2.56
N HIS A 14 -0.04 -15.08 -3.30
CA HIS A 14 1.05 -15.86 -2.70
C HIS A 14 2.07 -14.98 -1.97
N LEU A 15 2.36 -13.77 -2.46
CA LEU A 15 3.25 -12.82 -1.78
C LEU A 15 2.63 -12.29 -0.47
N TYR A 16 1.32 -12.07 -0.44
CA TYR A 16 0.62 -11.74 0.79
C TYR A 16 0.65 -12.88 1.81
N GLN A 17 0.51 -14.13 1.35
CA GLN A 17 0.62 -15.31 2.22
C GLN A 17 2.03 -15.46 2.78
N GLU A 18 3.05 -15.22 1.97
CA GLU A 18 4.44 -15.18 2.41
C GLU A 18 4.67 -14.05 3.43
N LEU A 19 4.17 -12.84 3.16
CA LEU A 19 4.20 -11.73 4.11
C LEU A 19 3.60 -12.13 5.46
N LEU A 20 2.44 -12.80 5.48
CA LEU A 20 1.82 -13.29 6.71
C LEU A 20 2.73 -14.28 7.44
N SER A 21 3.35 -15.20 6.74
CA SER A 21 4.26 -16.20 7.35
C SER A 21 5.48 -15.54 8.00
N LEU A 22 6.03 -14.49 7.37
CA LEU A 22 7.16 -13.72 7.89
C LEU A 22 6.80 -12.90 9.14
N THR A 23 5.52 -12.61 9.38
CA THR A 23 5.11 -11.90 10.60
C THR A 23 5.10 -12.77 11.85
N VAL A 24 5.11 -14.09 11.69
CA VAL A 24 5.01 -15.05 12.80
C VAL A 24 6.38 -15.31 13.43
N SER A 25 7.45 -15.42 12.62
CA SER A 25 8.79 -15.71 13.16
C SER A 25 9.89 -15.08 12.26
N PRO A 26 10.63 -14.11 12.76
CA PRO A 26 10.51 -13.43 14.05
C PRO A 26 9.32 -12.47 14.12
N SER A 27 8.60 -12.48 15.22
CA SER A 27 7.38 -11.67 15.38
C SER A 27 7.63 -10.18 15.07
N SER A 28 6.93 -9.64 14.08
CA SER A 28 6.98 -8.23 13.74
C SER A 28 5.81 -7.48 14.37
N GLU A 29 6.06 -6.27 14.87
CA GLU A 29 5.04 -5.44 15.50
C GLU A 29 4.42 -4.44 14.53
N ILE A 30 5.19 -4.07 13.51
CA ILE A 30 4.81 -3.08 12.50
C ILE A 30 5.09 -3.65 11.12
N ILE A 31 4.12 -3.47 10.23
CA ILE A 31 4.25 -3.74 8.79
C ILE A 31 4.21 -2.40 8.05
N ILE A 32 5.11 -2.22 7.09
CA ILE A 32 5.10 -1.09 6.15
C ILE A 32 5.04 -1.66 4.75
N ILE A 33 4.02 -1.28 3.97
CA ILE A 33 3.89 -1.63 2.56
C ILE A 33 4.12 -0.37 1.73
N GLY A 34 5.23 -0.36 1.01
CA GLY A 34 5.80 0.79 0.33
C GLY A 34 5.28 1.03 -1.10
N GLY A 35 4.08 0.59 -1.42
CA GLY A 35 3.42 0.82 -2.70
C GLY A 35 3.21 -0.43 -3.54
N ASP A 36 2.46 -0.25 -4.64
CA ASP A 36 2.07 -1.26 -5.61
C ASP A 36 1.40 -2.49 -4.95
N LEU A 37 0.35 -2.18 -4.16
CA LEU A 37 -0.39 -3.18 -3.42
C LEU A 37 -1.35 -3.98 -4.32
N PHE A 38 -2.01 -3.28 -5.25
CA PHE A 38 -3.16 -3.82 -5.97
C PHE A 38 -2.76 -4.53 -7.26
N PRO A 39 -3.67 -5.38 -7.81
CA PRO A 39 -3.40 -6.05 -9.08
C PRO A 39 -2.99 -5.07 -10.18
N SER A 40 -1.86 -5.35 -10.81
CA SER A 40 -1.42 -4.66 -12.01
C SER A 40 -2.17 -5.19 -13.24
N PHE A 41 -2.23 -4.41 -14.31
CA PHE A 41 -2.98 -4.74 -15.50
C PHE A 41 -2.09 -4.65 -16.75
N PRO A 42 -2.33 -5.51 -17.75
CA PRO A 42 -1.65 -5.39 -19.02
C PRO A 42 -2.00 -4.03 -19.68
N PRO A 43 -1.08 -3.44 -20.45
CA PRO A 43 -1.27 -2.14 -21.12
C PRO A 43 -2.52 -2.04 -22.02
N THR A 44 -3.11 -3.19 -22.36
CA THR A 44 -4.30 -3.29 -23.22
C THR A 44 -5.62 -3.02 -22.49
N LYS A 45 -5.64 -3.04 -21.16
CA LYS A 45 -6.86 -2.76 -20.39
C LYS A 45 -7.10 -1.26 -20.26
N ARG A 46 -8.38 -0.89 -20.24
CA ARG A 46 -8.78 0.50 -20.02
C ARG A 46 -8.65 0.87 -18.55
N TYR A 47 -8.37 2.12 -18.29
CA TYR A 47 -8.33 2.68 -16.93
C TYR A 47 -9.63 2.41 -16.15
N GLU A 48 -10.78 2.53 -16.82
CA GLU A 48 -12.12 2.30 -16.27
C GLU A 48 -12.31 0.88 -15.73
N ASP A 49 -11.60 -0.11 -16.31
CA ASP A 49 -11.65 -1.51 -15.85
C ASP A 49 -10.76 -1.76 -14.64
N MET A 50 -9.79 -0.90 -14.39
CA MET A 50 -8.82 -1.07 -13.30
C MET A 50 -9.46 -0.76 -11.95
N VAL A 51 -10.24 0.33 -11.86
CA VAL A 51 -10.87 0.77 -10.61
C VAL A 51 -11.76 -0.32 -9.98
N PRO A 52 -12.73 -0.92 -10.68
CA PRO A 52 -13.57 -1.96 -10.10
C PRO A 52 -12.78 -3.21 -9.72
N ASN A 53 -11.72 -3.55 -10.47
CA ASN A 53 -10.90 -4.70 -10.15
C ASN A 53 -10.08 -4.48 -8.87
N GLN A 54 -9.42 -3.34 -8.73
CA GLN A 54 -8.68 -3.01 -7.52
C GLN A 54 -9.62 -2.92 -6.32
N LYS A 55 -10.80 -2.31 -6.50
CA LYS A 55 -11.81 -2.27 -5.44
C LYS A 55 -12.26 -3.68 -5.02
N THR A 56 -12.53 -4.55 -5.98
CA THR A 56 -12.91 -5.94 -5.69
C THR A 56 -11.80 -6.66 -4.92
N PHE A 57 -10.54 -6.47 -5.30
CA PHE A 57 -9.40 -7.04 -4.58
C PHE A 57 -9.32 -6.53 -3.14
N ILE A 58 -9.53 -5.24 -2.92
CA ILE A 58 -9.55 -4.67 -1.57
C ILE A 58 -10.67 -5.28 -0.73
N ASP A 59 -11.89 -5.29 -1.24
CA ASP A 59 -13.07 -5.71 -0.50
C ASP A 59 -13.05 -7.21 -0.21
N GLN A 60 -12.64 -8.03 -1.17
CA GLN A 60 -12.74 -9.50 -1.09
C GLN A 60 -11.49 -10.18 -0.53
N PHE A 61 -10.33 -9.55 -0.67
CA PHE A 61 -9.07 -10.14 -0.24
C PHE A 61 -8.32 -9.29 0.78
N LEU A 62 -7.96 -8.06 0.44
CA LEU A 62 -6.98 -7.28 1.20
C LEU A 62 -7.50 -6.87 2.59
N SER A 63 -8.73 -6.37 2.67
CA SER A 63 -9.33 -5.98 3.95
C SER A 63 -9.51 -7.17 4.90
N PRO A 64 -10.08 -8.32 4.47
CA PRO A 64 -10.11 -9.52 5.29
C PRO A 64 -8.71 -10.04 5.67
N PHE A 65 -7.74 -9.96 4.77
CA PHE A 65 -6.37 -10.38 5.01
C PHE A 65 -5.70 -9.56 6.11
N PHE A 66 -5.78 -8.24 6.04
CA PHE A 66 -5.21 -7.37 7.07
C PHE A 66 -5.90 -7.55 8.42
N LYS A 67 -7.23 -7.69 8.42
CA LYS A 67 -7.97 -8.01 9.64
C LYS A 67 -7.44 -9.30 10.28
N ARG A 68 -7.35 -10.37 9.49
CA ARG A 68 -6.79 -11.65 9.97
C ARG A 68 -5.37 -11.47 10.51
N MET A 69 -4.48 -10.79 9.79
CA MET A 69 -3.11 -10.54 10.24
C MET A 69 -3.08 -9.84 11.61
N LEU A 70 -3.88 -8.79 11.79
CA LEU A 70 -3.99 -8.05 13.03
C LEU A 70 -4.59 -8.87 14.21
N GLU A 71 -5.40 -9.87 13.92
CA GLU A 71 -6.05 -10.74 14.92
C GLU A 71 -5.20 -11.97 15.29
N THR A 72 -4.40 -12.49 14.35
CA THR A 72 -3.72 -13.78 14.51
C THR A 72 -2.21 -13.70 14.70
N THR A 73 -1.62 -12.49 14.61
CA THR A 73 -0.19 -12.28 14.76
C THR A 73 0.11 -11.21 15.82
N SER A 74 1.40 -10.94 16.08
CA SER A 74 1.85 -9.85 16.95
C SER A 74 1.82 -8.47 16.29
N VAL A 75 1.39 -8.37 15.04
CA VAL A 75 1.31 -7.10 14.31
C VAL A 75 0.30 -6.16 14.98
N GLN A 76 0.77 -4.99 15.35
CA GLN A 76 -0.03 -3.95 16.00
C GLN A 76 -0.52 -2.90 15.02
N GLN A 77 0.30 -2.57 14.02
CA GLN A 77 0.01 -1.52 13.04
C GLN A 77 0.50 -1.92 11.65
N ILE A 78 -0.29 -1.57 10.65
CA ILE A 78 0.04 -1.71 9.21
C ILE A 78 0.02 -0.31 8.60
N PHE A 79 1.14 0.10 8.02
CA PHE A 79 1.27 1.37 7.32
C PHE A 79 1.28 1.10 5.82
N LEU A 80 0.49 1.86 5.09
CA LEU A 80 0.32 1.72 3.66
C LEU A 80 0.67 3.04 2.97
N ILE A 81 1.32 2.93 1.82
CA ILE A 81 1.56 4.04 0.92
C ILE A 81 1.21 3.55 -0.50
N PRO A 82 0.52 4.33 -1.34
CA PRO A 82 0.24 3.92 -2.70
C PRO A 82 1.50 3.93 -3.57
N GLY A 83 1.57 3.04 -4.54
CA GLY A 83 2.55 3.04 -5.61
C GLY A 83 1.96 3.56 -6.93
N ASN A 84 2.78 3.60 -7.99
CA ASN A 84 2.34 4.13 -9.27
C ASN A 84 1.34 3.21 -10.02
N TRP A 85 1.15 1.98 -9.59
CA TRP A 85 0.11 1.06 -10.08
C TRP A 85 -1.19 1.12 -9.29
N ASP A 86 -1.20 1.80 -8.16
CA ASP A 86 -2.37 1.90 -7.29
C ASP A 86 -3.24 3.08 -7.70
N LEU A 87 -4.52 2.82 -8.00
CA LEU A 87 -5.49 3.84 -8.43
C LEU A 87 -6.30 4.35 -7.26
N GLY A 88 -6.52 5.68 -7.22
CA GLY A 88 -7.51 6.30 -6.33
C GLY A 88 -7.43 5.80 -4.90
N TYR A 89 -6.23 5.43 -4.44
CA TYR A 89 -5.96 4.76 -3.19
C TYR A 89 -6.77 5.31 -1.99
N PRO A 90 -6.85 6.62 -1.76
CA PRO A 90 -7.64 7.15 -0.64
C PRO A 90 -9.14 6.88 -0.77
N TYR A 91 -9.63 6.72 -2.00
CA TYR A 91 -11.04 6.46 -2.30
C TYR A 91 -11.36 4.96 -2.27
N LEU A 92 -10.38 4.11 -2.57
CA LEU A 92 -10.54 2.66 -2.59
C LEU A 92 -10.45 2.07 -1.19
N PHE A 93 -9.58 2.59 -0.35
CA PHE A 93 -9.39 2.12 1.03
C PHE A 93 -10.21 2.97 2.01
N LYS A 94 -11.55 2.74 2.04
CA LYS A 94 -12.51 3.58 2.77
C LYS A 94 -12.58 3.37 4.28
N GLU A 95 -12.03 2.29 4.79
CA GLU A 95 -12.05 1.99 6.21
C GLU A 95 -10.64 1.78 6.77
N PRO A 96 -9.84 2.85 6.92
CA PRO A 96 -8.67 2.74 7.76
C PRO A 96 -9.17 2.47 9.19
N THR A 97 -8.82 1.32 9.72
CA THR A 97 -8.93 1.12 11.16
C THR A 97 -7.81 1.92 11.83
N GLU A 98 -7.93 2.20 13.14
CA GLU A 98 -6.83 2.85 13.89
C GLU A 98 -5.49 2.10 13.78
N ARG A 99 -5.52 0.85 13.33
CA ARG A 99 -4.35 -0.03 13.16
C ARG A 99 -3.87 -0.18 11.71
N ILE A 100 -4.66 0.25 10.73
CA ILE A 100 -4.30 0.32 9.31
C ILE A 100 -4.23 1.79 8.93
N ILE A 101 -3.03 2.30 8.67
CA ILE A 101 -2.74 3.71 8.58
C ILE A 101 -2.28 4.05 7.17
N ASP A 102 -3.03 4.92 6.52
CA ASP A 102 -2.65 5.52 5.25
C ASP A 102 -1.61 6.63 5.47
N LEU A 103 -0.40 6.42 4.94
CA LEU A 103 0.70 7.38 4.97
C LEU A 103 0.78 8.27 3.71
N ASN A 104 -0.20 8.19 2.80
CA ASN A 104 -0.19 8.99 1.58
C ASN A 104 -0.09 10.50 1.91
N GLN A 105 1.07 11.08 1.66
CA GLN A 105 1.41 12.49 1.96
C GLN A 105 1.14 12.87 3.44
N ARG A 106 1.40 11.95 4.36
CA ARG A 106 1.21 12.14 5.80
C ARG A 106 2.42 11.72 6.58
N SER A 107 2.52 12.20 7.82
CA SER A 107 3.45 11.69 8.80
C SER A 107 2.71 11.00 9.95
N TYR A 108 3.40 10.07 10.59
CA TYR A 108 2.92 9.35 11.76
C TYR A 108 4.05 9.16 12.76
N ARG A 109 3.83 9.57 14.01
CA ARG A 109 4.80 9.39 15.08
C ARG A 109 4.61 8.05 15.77
N LEU A 110 5.62 7.20 15.73
CA LEU A 110 5.66 5.93 16.41
C LEU A 110 5.87 6.10 17.93
N LYS A 111 5.45 5.11 18.72
CA LYS A 111 5.57 5.13 20.20
C LYS A 111 7.01 5.32 20.72
N ASN A 112 8.00 4.92 19.94
CA ASN A 112 9.42 5.06 20.28
C ASN A 112 10.02 6.43 19.87
N GLY A 113 9.19 7.36 19.37
CA GLY A 113 9.58 8.71 18.98
C GLY A 113 10.04 8.87 17.54
N TYR A 114 10.24 7.79 16.78
CA TYR A 114 10.49 7.90 15.33
C TYR A 114 9.25 8.40 14.59
N GLU A 115 9.48 9.10 13.49
CA GLU A 115 8.42 9.58 12.60
C GLU A 115 8.52 8.86 11.25
N LEU A 116 7.39 8.32 10.79
CA LEU A 116 7.23 7.79 9.45
C LEU A 116 6.62 8.88 8.58
N ILE A 117 7.22 9.11 7.42
CA ILE A 117 6.73 10.07 6.43
C ILE A 117 6.47 9.31 5.14
N GLY A 118 5.24 9.40 4.62
CA GLY A 118 4.86 8.77 3.36
C GLY A 118 4.92 9.75 2.19
N TYR A 119 5.68 9.40 1.15
CA TYR A 119 5.78 10.14 -0.10
C TYR A 119 5.55 9.17 -1.27
N PRO A 120 4.34 9.18 -1.88
CA PRO A 120 3.93 8.15 -2.84
C PRO A 120 4.41 8.39 -4.28
N PHE A 121 4.91 9.59 -4.57
CA PHE A 121 5.21 9.98 -5.94
C PHE A 121 6.52 9.41 -6.45
N VAL A 122 6.48 8.91 -7.69
CA VAL A 122 7.64 8.48 -8.47
C VAL A 122 7.80 9.37 -9.70
N PRO A 123 9.00 9.46 -10.31
CA PRO A 123 9.17 10.10 -11.61
C PRO A 123 8.26 9.46 -12.68
N PRO A 124 7.90 10.20 -13.75
CA PRO A 124 7.05 9.68 -14.81
C PRO A 124 7.58 8.38 -15.41
N THR A 125 6.72 7.38 -15.49
CA THR A 125 6.98 6.07 -16.06
C THR A 125 6.24 5.89 -17.39
N PRO A 126 6.57 4.90 -18.23
CA PRO A 126 5.79 4.59 -19.42
C PRO A 126 4.45 3.88 -19.11
N PHE A 127 4.18 3.59 -17.85
CA PHE A 127 3.00 2.84 -17.42
C PHE A 127 1.78 3.73 -17.20
N ARG A 128 0.62 3.13 -17.12
CA ARG A 128 -0.63 3.70 -16.62
C ARG A 128 -0.99 2.93 -15.35
N PRO A 129 -1.54 3.54 -14.33
CA PRO A 129 -2.08 4.90 -14.12
C PRO A 129 -1.00 5.97 -13.88
N LYS A 130 -1.47 7.23 -13.67
CA LYS A 130 -0.62 8.41 -13.45
C LYS A 130 -0.89 9.12 -12.11
N ASP A 131 -1.70 8.53 -11.25
CA ASP A 131 -2.20 9.17 -10.02
C ASP A 131 -1.07 9.52 -9.04
N TYR A 132 0.02 8.74 -9.06
CA TYR A 132 1.18 8.92 -8.18
C TYR A 132 2.49 9.12 -8.95
N GLU A 133 2.41 9.78 -10.09
CA GLU A 133 3.59 10.22 -10.83
C GLU A 133 3.76 11.74 -10.76
N LYS A 134 5.00 12.20 -10.64
CA LYS A 134 5.35 13.60 -10.57
C LYS A 134 6.74 13.84 -11.16
N MET A 135 6.87 14.93 -11.92
CA MET A 135 8.19 15.37 -12.37
C MET A 135 9.08 15.73 -11.18
N ASP A 136 10.34 15.34 -11.24
CA ASP A 136 11.35 15.66 -10.22
C ASP A 136 11.96 17.06 -10.43
N ASP A 137 11.32 17.88 -11.23
CA ASP A 137 11.72 19.25 -11.50
C ASP A 137 10.94 20.20 -10.61
N ARG A 138 11.64 21.07 -9.88
CA ARG A 138 11.03 22.07 -9.01
C ARG A 138 10.21 23.12 -9.77
N GLU A 139 10.52 23.31 -11.05
CA GLU A 139 9.84 24.26 -11.93
C GLU A 139 8.67 23.64 -12.73
N ALA A 140 8.56 22.31 -12.74
CA ALA A 140 7.47 21.66 -13.44
C ALA A 140 6.15 21.88 -12.70
N PRO A 141 5.07 22.27 -13.40
CA PRO A 141 3.76 22.33 -12.79
C PRO A 141 3.34 20.92 -12.33
N TRP A 142 2.61 20.87 -11.25
CA TRP A 142 1.98 19.63 -10.80
C TRP A 142 1.02 19.13 -11.89
N PRO A 143 0.98 17.81 -12.19
CA PRO A 143 0.02 17.26 -13.14
C PRO A 143 -1.43 17.45 -12.68
#